data_bb1ee090530a77fc0424d24641199cf9
#
_entry.id   bb1ee090530a77fc0424d24641199cf9
#
_cell.length_a   1.000
_cell.length_b   1.000
_cell.length_c   1.000
_cell.angle_alpha   90.00
_cell.angle_beta   90.00
_cell.angle_gamma   90.00
#
_symmetry.space_group_name_H-M   'P 1'
#
loop_
_entity.id
_entity.type
_entity.pdbx_description
1 polymer ?
#
loop_
_entity_poly.entity_id
_entity_poly.type
_entity_poly.pdbx_seq_one_letter_code
_entity_poly.pdbx_strand_id
1 'polypeptide(L)'
;YIDRAYVNHRFGKYVSAKVGRFNQVIGNGYFYDDTFDGAQINIGNDKIQFQGAHGYFLKGMFTNTSADMNDTVTYASLKGQPNKHISMGGFYARMNSPYNMGFTFRKFYGFHTDINFDKVWIGGEWVKAAHTDHGTGWTAGVGYGQYDIAKKGTWDVKAQYFNIDEKMGAVSSKWNLAYDSTQVDNGGHLWFHGYKGWLGTVDYVLQDNLGLSVYAGFKGKTKPELASYKRSLANYYRVELNYQF
;
A
#
# COMPACT_ATOMS: atom_id res chain seq x y z
N TYR A 1 -10.04 18.71 -11.52
CA TYR A 1 -8.87 18.05 -10.90
C TYR A 1 -8.37 16.95 -11.85
N ILE A 2 -7.09 17.01 -12.23
CA ILE A 2 -6.47 15.97 -13.06
C ILE A 2 -5.81 14.97 -12.11
N ASP A 3 -6.35 13.75 -12.09
CA ASP A 3 -5.84 12.70 -11.21
C ASP A 3 -4.58 12.04 -11.78
N ARG A 4 -4.48 11.93 -13.10
CA ARG A 4 -3.31 11.33 -13.80
C ARG A 4 -3.04 12.06 -15.10
N ALA A 5 -1.76 12.41 -15.31
CA ALA A 5 -1.25 12.97 -16.57
C ALA A 5 0.24 12.66 -16.67
N TYR A 6 0.64 11.73 -17.52
CA TYR A 6 2.03 11.30 -17.64
C TYR A 6 2.39 10.87 -19.06
N VAL A 7 3.67 10.92 -19.34
CA VAL A 7 4.27 10.30 -20.53
C VAL A 7 5.03 9.05 -20.09
N ASN A 8 4.81 7.96 -20.81
CA ASN A 8 5.56 6.70 -20.62
C ASN A 8 6.24 6.35 -21.94
N HIS A 9 7.56 6.24 -21.91
CA HIS A 9 8.36 5.89 -23.08
C HIS A 9 9.16 4.62 -22.83
N ARG A 10 9.19 3.74 -23.82
CA ARG A 10 9.95 2.48 -23.78
C ARG A 10 11.19 2.60 -24.65
N PHE A 11 12.36 2.41 -24.05
CA PHE A 11 13.67 2.39 -24.72
C PHE A 11 14.07 0.93 -24.98
N GLY A 12 13.58 0.37 -26.08
CA GLY A 12 13.82 -1.04 -26.41
C GLY A 12 13.05 -2.02 -25.51
N LYS A 13 13.60 -3.21 -25.29
CA LYS A 13 12.91 -4.34 -24.65
C LYS A 13 12.88 -4.26 -23.11
N TYR A 14 13.92 -3.70 -22.52
CA TYR A 14 14.17 -3.86 -21.08
C TYR A 14 14.12 -2.56 -20.29
N VAL A 15 13.99 -1.40 -20.92
CA VAL A 15 14.01 -0.11 -20.24
C VAL A 15 12.76 0.70 -20.59
N SER A 16 12.13 1.27 -19.58
CA SER A 16 11.08 2.28 -19.79
C SER A 16 11.22 3.40 -18.78
N ALA A 17 10.78 4.59 -19.16
CA ALA A 17 10.72 5.75 -18.27
C ALA A 17 9.31 6.35 -18.30
N LYS A 18 8.86 6.81 -17.16
CA LYS A 18 7.58 7.49 -16.96
C LYS A 18 7.82 8.82 -16.24
N VAL A 19 7.19 9.89 -16.71
CA VAL A 19 7.31 11.24 -16.13
C VAL A 19 5.94 11.89 -16.08
N GLY A 20 5.62 12.52 -14.97
CA GLY A 20 4.39 13.23 -14.71
C GLY A 20 3.63 12.70 -13.50
N ARG A 21 2.32 12.82 -13.52
CA ARG A 21 1.41 12.35 -12.45
C ARG A 21 0.83 10.98 -12.78
N PHE A 22 1.16 9.97 -11.99
CA PHE A 22 0.73 8.59 -12.20
C PHE A 22 0.48 7.85 -10.88
N ASN A 23 -0.22 6.71 -10.93
CA ASN A 23 -0.32 5.83 -9.78
C ASN A 23 0.99 5.10 -9.55
N GLN A 24 1.48 5.15 -8.31
CA GLN A 24 2.65 4.44 -7.86
C GLN A 24 2.29 3.40 -6.83
N VAL A 25 2.73 2.16 -7.05
CA VAL A 25 2.64 1.08 -6.07
C VAL A 25 4.06 0.73 -5.63
N ILE A 26 4.31 0.76 -4.33
CA ILE A 26 5.56 0.33 -3.72
C ILE A 26 5.28 -0.93 -2.89
N GLY A 27 6.06 -1.98 -3.10
CA GLY A 27 5.79 -3.29 -2.54
C GLY A 27 4.51 -3.90 -3.11
N ASN A 28 3.68 -4.46 -2.24
CA ASN A 28 2.32 -4.92 -2.57
C ASN A 28 1.26 -3.83 -2.33
N GLY A 29 1.69 -2.58 -2.17
CA GLY A 29 0.81 -1.43 -1.94
C GLY A 29 0.46 -1.18 -0.48
N TYR A 30 1.06 -1.91 0.46
CA TYR A 30 0.88 -1.62 1.88
C TYR A 30 1.56 -0.30 2.27
N PHE A 31 2.79 -0.09 1.82
CA PHE A 31 3.53 1.15 2.09
C PHE A 31 2.96 2.32 1.28
N TYR A 32 2.77 2.15 -0.03
CA TYR A 32 2.21 3.19 -0.89
C TYR A 32 1.48 2.59 -2.10
N ASP A 33 0.25 3.03 -2.35
CA ASP A 33 -0.54 2.74 -3.55
C ASP A 33 -1.44 3.94 -3.83
N ASP A 34 -0.88 4.99 -4.41
CA ASP A 34 -1.61 6.21 -4.72
C ASP A 34 -0.86 7.09 -5.73
N THR A 35 -1.36 8.31 -5.93
CA THR A 35 -0.85 9.28 -6.89
C THR A 35 0.55 9.79 -6.52
N PHE A 36 1.42 9.80 -7.52
CA PHE A 36 2.80 10.23 -7.44
C PHE A 36 3.12 11.20 -8.56
N ASP A 37 3.75 12.34 -8.26
CA ASP A 37 4.28 13.28 -9.24
C ASP A 37 5.78 13.14 -9.31
N GLY A 38 6.31 12.76 -10.47
CA GLY A 38 7.76 12.62 -10.61
C GLY A 38 8.21 11.87 -11.86
N ALA A 39 9.41 11.33 -11.74
CA ALA A 39 10.03 10.52 -12.77
C ALA A 39 10.33 9.10 -12.24
N GLN A 40 10.13 8.10 -13.08
CA GLN A 40 10.36 6.70 -12.79
C GLN A 40 11.09 6.04 -13.95
N ILE A 41 12.03 5.19 -13.63
CA ILE A 41 12.68 4.27 -14.57
C ILE A 41 12.41 2.83 -14.16
N ASN A 42 12.11 1.98 -15.13
CA ASN A 42 12.01 0.54 -14.95
C ASN A 42 13.04 -0.14 -15.84
N ILE A 43 13.77 -1.11 -15.29
CA ILE A 43 14.80 -1.88 -15.99
C ILE A 43 14.58 -3.35 -15.67
N GLY A 44 14.41 -4.18 -16.70
CA GLY A 44 14.26 -5.62 -16.52
C GLY A 44 13.25 -6.26 -17.46
N ASN A 45 12.75 -7.40 -17.03
CA ASN A 45 11.79 -8.22 -17.76
C ASN A 45 10.76 -8.82 -16.80
N ASP A 46 9.92 -9.74 -17.28
CA ASP A 46 8.85 -10.36 -16.47
C ASP A 46 9.37 -11.21 -15.30
N LYS A 47 10.64 -11.65 -15.32
CA LYS A 47 11.24 -12.46 -14.24
C LYS A 47 11.94 -11.63 -13.18
N ILE A 48 12.54 -10.51 -13.57
CA ILE A 48 13.24 -9.61 -12.66
C ILE A 48 13.12 -8.18 -13.16
N GLN A 49 12.72 -7.28 -12.28
CA GLN A 49 12.51 -5.88 -12.57
C GLN A 49 13.08 -5.00 -11.46
N PHE A 50 13.94 -4.09 -11.84
CA PHE A 50 14.36 -2.96 -11.02
C PHE A 50 13.50 -1.74 -11.37
N GLN A 51 13.08 -1.00 -10.34
CA GLN A 51 12.39 0.27 -10.49
C GLN A 51 13.05 1.31 -9.61
N GLY A 52 13.33 2.49 -10.16
CA GLY A 52 13.79 3.64 -9.40
C GLY A 52 12.90 4.85 -9.71
N ALA A 53 12.61 5.70 -8.72
CA ALA A 53 11.89 6.93 -8.95
C ALA A 53 12.27 8.04 -7.98
N HIS A 54 12.02 9.28 -8.43
CA HIS A 54 12.17 10.49 -7.64
C HIS A 54 11.01 11.45 -7.92
N GLY A 55 10.40 12.00 -6.87
CA GLY A 55 9.26 12.89 -6.99
C GLY A 55 8.54 13.12 -5.67
N TYR A 56 7.22 13.25 -5.73
CA TYR A 56 6.37 13.60 -4.59
C TYR A 56 5.26 12.58 -4.39
N PHE A 57 5.05 12.16 -3.15
CA PHE A 57 3.79 11.55 -2.75
C PHE A 57 2.72 12.64 -2.63
N LEU A 58 1.59 12.47 -3.29
CA LEU A 58 0.49 13.45 -3.26
C LEU A 58 -0.57 13.15 -2.22
N LYS A 59 -0.54 11.97 -1.64
CA LYS A 59 -1.46 11.55 -0.57
C LYS A 59 -0.72 10.79 0.51
N GLY A 60 -1.34 10.72 1.68
CA GLY A 60 -0.81 10.02 2.83
C GLY A 60 -0.38 10.96 3.96
N MET A 61 0.14 10.37 5.03
CA MET A 61 0.48 11.10 6.26
C MET A 61 1.70 12.03 6.13
N PHE A 62 2.50 11.87 5.08
CA PHE A 62 3.68 12.71 4.83
C PHE A 62 3.41 13.87 3.87
N THR A 63 2.18 14.00 3.42
CA THR A 63 1.75 15.15 2.62
C THR A 63 1.16 16.21 3.54
N ASN A 64 1.70 17.42 3.46
CA ASN A 64 1.07 18.54 4.13
C ASN A 64 -0.03 19.10 3.23
N THR A 65 -1.16 19.48 3.80
CA THR A 65 -2.27 20.11 3.09
C THR A 65 -1.94 21.55 2.63
N SER A 66 -0.84 22.12 3.12
CA SER A 66 -0.31 23.40 2.64
C SER A 66 0.50 23.16 1.38
N ALA A 67 0.11 23.79 0.27
CA ALA A 67 0.56 23.55 -1.10
C ALA A 67 2.10 23.63 -1.33
N ASP A 68 2.87 24.12 -0.38
CA ASP A 68 4.29 24.40 -0.53
C ASP A 68 5.21 23.41 0.20
N MET A 69 4.69 22.32 0.77
CA MET A 69 5.46 21.45 1.67
C MET A 69 5.35 19.95 1.35
N ASN A 70 5.24 19.58 0.10
CA ASN A 70 5.30 18.18 -0.29
C ASN A 70 6.73 17.64 -0.14
N ASP A 71 6.87 16.55 0.59
CA ASP A 71 8.14 15.87 0.76
C ASP A 71 8.52 15.13 -0.52
N THR A 72 9.70 15.43 -1.05
CA THR A 72 10.24 14.61 -2.12
C THR A 72 10.61 13.24 -1.58
N VAL A 73 10.38 12.23 -2.38
CA VAL A 73 10.80 10.87 -2.11
C VAL A 73 11.69 10.34 -3.23
N THR A 74 12.73 9.63 -2.85
CA THR A 74 13.52 8.80 -3.75
C THR A 74 13.34 7.36 -3.33
N TYR A 75 12.94 6.48 -4.25
CA TYR A 75 12.85 5.07 -3.93
C TYR A 75 13.48 4.19 -5.01
N ALA A 76 13.87 3.00 -4.59
CA ALA A 76 14.32 1.92 -5.44
C ALA A 76 13.64 0.63 -5.00
N SER A 77 13.24 -0.21 -5.95
CA SER A 77 12.71 -1.53 -5.68
C SER A 77 13.24 -2.56 -6.67
N LEU A 78 13.32 -3.78 -6.18
CA LEU A 78 13.65 -4.96 -6.97
C LEU A 78 12.53 -5.98 -6.78
N LYS A 79 11.92 -6.41 -7.87
CA LYS A 79 10.89 -7.44 -7.90
C LYS A 79 11.39 -8.63 -8.71
N GLY A 80 11.19 -9.83 -8.18
CA GLY A 80 11.51 -11.09 -8.84
C GLY A 80 10.30 -11.99 -8.93
N GLN A 81 10.21 -12.74 -10.04
CA GLN A 81 9.22 -13.79 -10.26
C GLN A 81 9.96 -15.08 -10.65
N PRO A 82 10.53 -15.82 -9.66
CA PRO A 82 11.34 -17.01 -9.94
C PRO A 82 10.55 -18.10 -10.68
N ASN A 83 9.26 -18.15 -10.50
CA ASN A 83 8.34 -18.99 -11.29
C ASN A 83 6.94 -18.35 -11.36
N LYS A 84 6.02 -18.98 -12.10
CA LYS A 84 4.65 -18.48 -12.29
C LYS A 84 3.80 -18.37 -11.02
N HIS A 85 4.23 -19.01 -9.95
CA HIS A 85 3.49 -19.06 -8.68
C HIS A 85 4.01 -18.10 -7.61
N ILE A 86 5.25 -17.65 -7.73
CA ILE A 86 5.91 -16.87 -6.68
C ILE A 86 6.35 -15.53 -7.25
N SER A 87 5.91 -14.46 -6.61
CA SER A 87 6.43 -13.10 -6.80
C SER A 87 6.94 -12.60 -5.46
N MET A 88 8.13 -12.01 -5.45
CA MET A 88 8.72 -11.42 -4.26
C MET A 88 9.54 -10.20 -4.62
N GLY A 89 9.74 -9.34 -3.65
CA GLY A 89 10.56 -8.16 -3.87
C GLY A 89 10.87 -7.41 -2.60
N GLY A 90 11.76 -6.44 -2.74
CA GLY A 90 12.12 -5.53 -1.67
C GLY A 90 12.24 -4.12 -2.21
N PHE A 91 12.13 -3.16 -1.30
CA PHE A 91 12.28 -1.76 -1.64
C PHE A 91 12.99 -0.97 -0.55
N TYR A 92 13.53 0.15 -0.97
CA TYR A 92 14.05 1.20 -0.10
C TYR A 92 13.47 2.54 -0.56
N ALA A 93 12.97 3.32 0.38
CA ALA A 93 12.47 4.67 0.12
C ALA A 93 13.10 5.66 1.10
N ARG A 94 13.52 6.82 0.60
CA ARG A 94 14.03 7.92 1.40
C ARG A 94 13.18 9.16 1.12
N MET A 95 12.64 9.74 2.19
CA MET A 95 11.95 11.02 2.15
C MET A 95 12.94 12.15 2.45
N ASN A 96 12.90 13.20 1.68
CA ASN A 96 13.83 14.34 1.74
C ASN A 96 13.13 15.59 2.29
N SER A 97 12.30 15.42 3.32
CA SER A 97 11.63 16.56 3.93
C SER A 97 12.58 17.44 4.72
N PRO A 98 12.54 18.76 4.51
CA PRO A 98 13.17 19.71 5.40
C PRO A 98 12.37 19.97 6.68
N TYR A 99 11.09 19.62 6.73
CA TYR A 99 10.21 19.92 7.84
C TYR A 99 9.96 18.67 8.73
N ASN A 100 10.42 18.77 9.98
CA ASN A 100 10.11 17.81 11.01
C ASN A 100 8.68 18.03 11.52
N MET A 101 7.72 17.28 11.02
CA MET A 101 6.39 17.15 11.66
C MET A 101 6.45 16.31 12.94
N GLY A 102 7.55 16.35 13.68
CA GLY A 102 7.76 15.50 14.86
C GLY A 102 8.16 14.06 14.56
N PHE A 103 8.23 13.67 13.28
CA PHE A 103 8.62 12.33 12.87
C PHE A 103 10.07 12.36 12.35
N THR A 104 10.95 11.66 13.05
CA THR A 104 12.40 11.60 12.72
C THR A 104 12.75 10.56 11.67
N PHE A 105 11.80 9.76 11.21
CA PHE A 105 12.06 8.67 10.28
C PHE A 105 11.90 9.11 8.82
N ARG A 106 13.04 9.08 8.11
CA ARG A 106 13.13 9.49 6.71
C ARG A 106 13.46 8.35 5.75
N LYS A 107 13.69 7.18 6.26
CA LYS A 107 14.12 6.03 5.48
C LYS A 107 13.26 4.83 5.82
N PHE A 108 12.78 4.17 4.77
CA PHE A 108 11.95 2.98 4.87
C PHE A 108 12.57 1.88 4.01
N TYR A 109 12.45 0.66 4.46
CA TYR A 109 12.74 -0.51 3.65
C TYR A 109 11.71 -1.59 3.94
N GLY A 110 11.40 -2.36 2.92
CA GLY A 110 10.38 -3.38 3.02
C GLY A 110 10.66 -4.56 2.12
N PHE A 111 9.94 -5.62 2.42
CA PHE A 111 9.94 -6.86 1.66
C PHE A 111 8.50 -7.35 1.51
N HIS A 112 8.19 -7.88 0.34
CA HIS A 112 6.88 -8.45 0.06
C HIS A 112 6.98 -9.77 -0.68
N THR A 113 5.95 -10.60 -0.55
CA THR A 113 5.82 -11.85 -1.31
C THR A 113 4.36 -12.16 -1.57
N ASP A 114 4.12 -12.74 -2.76
CA ASP A 114 2.85 -13.32 -3.17
C ASP A 114 3.09 -14.71 -3.74
N ILE A 115 2.34 -15.66 -3.26
CA ILE A 115 2.35 -17.06 -3.69
C ILE A 115 0.96 -17.40 -4.18
N ASN A 116 0.86 -17.82 -5.44
CA ASN A 116 -0.40 -18.14 -6.10
C ASN A 116 -0.36 -19.58 -6.64
N PHE A 117 -1.18 -20.45 -6.07
CA PHE A 117 -1.37 -21.80 -6.55
C PHE A 117 -2.83 -22.00 -6.95
N ASP A 118 -3.10 -22.06 -8.28
CA ASP A 118 -4.44 -22.14 -8.83
C ASP A 118 -5.33 -21.04 -8.23
N LYS A 119 -6.25 -21.37 -7.34
CA LYS A 119 -7.16 -20.44 -6.68
C LYS A 119 -6.71 -19.99 -5.30
N VAL A 120 -5.58 -20.48 -4.81
CA VAL A 120 -5.08 -20.14 -3.47
C VAL A 120 -4.03 -19.04 -3.58
N TRP A 121 -4.24 -17.97 -2.84
CA TRP A 121 -3.28 -16.90 -2.63
C TRP A 121 -2.76 -16.90 -1.19
N ILE A 122 -1.45 -16.75 -1.02
CA ILE A 122 -0.80 -16.50 0.26
C ILE A 122 0.17 -15.34 0.03
N GLY A 123 0.07 -14.30 0.82
CA GLY A 123 0.92 -13.14 0.60
C GLY A 123 1.08 -12.26 1.83
N GLY A 124 2.00 -11.32 1.73
CA GLY A 124 2.25 -10.35 2.79
C GLY A 124 3.33 -9.36 2.43
N GLU A 125 3.42 -8.36 3.28
CA GLU A 125 4.42 -7.29 3.18
C GLU A 125 4.89 -6.91 4.59
N TRP A 126 6.17 -6.66 4.72
CA TRP A 126 6.81 -6.15 5.93
C TRP A 126 7.58 -4.87 5.59
N VAL A 127 7.44 -3.85 6.44
CA VAL A 127 8.08 -2.54 6.27
C VAL A 127 8.68 -2.10 7.59
N LYS A 128 9.84 -1.47 7.53
CA LYS A 128 10.53 -0.88 8.67
C LYS A 128 10.94 0.56 8.37
N ALA A 129 10.61 1.46 9.26
CA ALA A 129 11.22 2.78 9.35
C ALA A 129 12.61 2.65 10.01
N ALA A 130 13.66 3.10 9.32
CA ALA A 130 15.04 2.98 9.80
C ALA A 130 15.28 3.90 11.01
N HIS A 131 16.13 3.43 11.93
CA HIS A 131 16.54 4.16 13.14
C HIS A 131 15.37 4.61 14.02
N THR A 132 14.33 3.80 14.09
CA THR A 132 13.11 4.14 14.83
C THR A 132 12.65 2.93 15.62
N ASP A 133 12.51 3.10 16.94
CA ASP A 133 11.80 2.14 17.77
C ASP A 133 10.31 2.19 17.45
N HIS A 134 9.62 1.07 17.51
CA HIS A 134 8.18 0.99 17.16
C HIS A 134 7.84 1.49 15.75
N GLY A 135 8.75 1.27 14.79
CA GLY A 135 8.61 1.66 13.38
C GLY A 135 8.49 0.46 12.45
N THR A 136 7.79 -0.59 12.83
CA THR A 136 7.58 -1.79 12.01
C THR A 136 6.11 -1.95 11.67
N GLY A 137 5.82 -2.28 10.44
CA GLY A 137 4.49 -2.66 10.00
C GLY A 137 4.54 -3.92 9.16
N TRP A 138 3.57 -4.81 9.33
CA TRP A 138 3.46 -5.98 8.48
C TRP A 138 2.01 -6.42 8.31
N THR A 139 1.76 -7.08 7.20
CA THR A 139 0.52 -7.78 6.92
C THR A 139 0.82 -9.13 6.33
N ALA A 140 0.00 -10.11 6.65
CA ALA A 140 0.02 -11.43 6.03
C ALA A 140 -1.41 -11.91 5.83
N GLY A 141 -1.65 -12.69 4.78
CA GLY A 141 -2.99 -13.15 4.48
C GLY A 141 -3.02 -14.38 3.61
N VAL A 142 -4.22 -14.91 3.53
CA VAL A 142 -4.59 -16.02 2.64
C VAL A 142 -5.86 -15.64 1.87
N GLY A 143 -5.98 -16.19 0.68
CA GLY A 143 -7.16 -15.98 -0.15
C GLY A 143 -7.51 -17.23 -0.96
N TYR A 144 -8.75 -17.26 -1.42
CA TYR A 144 -9.23 -18.30 -2.31
C TYR A 144 -10.18 -17.72 -3.34
N GLY A 145 -10.03 -18.15 -4.57
CA GLY A 145 -10.83 -17.73 -5.70
C GLY A 145 -9.95 -17.17 -6.83
N GLN A 146 -10.60 -16.65 -7.84
CA GLN A 146 -9.93 -16.05 -8.99
C GLN A 146 -10.81 -14.93 -9.53
N TYR A 147 -10.60 -13.73 -8.99
CA TYR A 147 -11.29 -12.53 -9.47
C TYR A 147 -10.64 -12.02 -10.74
N ASP A 148 -11.44 -11.89 -11.79
CA ASP A 148 -11.06 -11.28 -13.08
C ASP A 148 -12.19 -10.33 -13.49
N ILE A 149 -11.98 -9.02 -13.35
CA ILE A 149 -13.02 -8.02 -13.61
C ILE A 149 -13.59 -8.07 -15.03
N ALA A 150 -12.83 -8.60 -15.99
CA ALA A 150 -13.29 -8.78 -17.36
C ALA A 150 -14.26 -9.96 -17.53
N LYS A 151 -14.45 -10.78 -16.49
CA LYS A 151 -15.22 -12.02 -16.53
C LYS A 151 -16.32 -12.03 -15.49
N LYS A 152 -17.56 -11.84 -15.89
CA LYS A 152 -18.74 -11.97 -15.03
C LYS A 152 -18.75 -13.28 -14.24
N GLY A 153 -19.12 -13.20 -12.96
CA GLY A 153 -19.29 -14.34 -12.07
C GLY A 153 -17.99 -14.84 -11.43
N THR A 154 -16.83 -14.27 -11.80
CA THR A 154 -15.58 -14.58 -11.09
C THR A 154 -15.53 -13.88 -9.75
N TRP A 155 -14.86 -14.50 -8.79
CA TRP A 155 -14.80 -14.00 -7.43
C TRP A 155 -13.55 -14.46 -6.69
N ASP A 156 -13.19 -13.75 -5.63
CA ASP A 156 -12.26 -14.22 -4.62
C ASP A 156 -12.67 -13.77 -3.21
N VAL A 157 -12.07 -14.41 -2.21
CA VAL A 157 -12.16 -14.02 -0.82
C VAL A 157 -10.77 -13.99 -0.22
N LYS A 158 -10.49 -13.01 0.64
CA LYS A 158 -9.18 -12.85 1.31
C LYS A 158 -9.40 -12.56 2.79
N ALA A 159 -8.52 -13.09 3.62
CA ALA A 159 -8.39 -12.72 5.02
C ALA A 159 -6.95 -12.31 5.29
N GLN A 160 -6.76 -11.10 5.79
CA GLN A 160 -5.44 -10.51 6.03
C GLN A 160 -5.36 -9.99 7.46
N TYR A 161 -4.24 -10.24 8.10
CA TYR A 161 -3.94 -9.70 9.42
C TYR A 161 -2.94 -8.54 9.27
N PHE A 162 -3.21 -7.45 9.97
CA PHE A 162 -2.37 -6.27 10.04
C PHE A 162 -1.80 -6.10 11.43
N ASN A 163 -0.53 -5.73 11.52
CA ASN A 163 0.15 -5.39 12.74
C ASN A 163 1.09 -4.22 12.45
N ILE A 164 0.69 -3.02 12.87
CA ILE A 164 1.32 -1.76 12.51
C ILE A 164 1.69 -1.03 13.79
N ASP A 165 2.97 -0.75 13.96
CA ASP A 165 3.47 0.05 15.07
C ASP A 165 3.07 1.52 14.92
N GLU A 166 3.03 2.24 16.02
CA GLU A 166 2.58 3.65 16.06
C GLU A 166 3.38 4.59 15.16
N LYS A 167 4.68 4.32 14.98
CA LYS A 167 5.57 5.13 14.14
C LYS A 167 5.69 4.60 12.71
N MET A 168 4.89 3.60 12.36
CA MET A 168 4.80 3.03 11.02
C MET A 168 3.39 3.21 10.47
N GLY A 169 3.00 4.45 10.22
CA GLY A 169 1.81 4.73 9.43
C GLY A 169 2.03 4.37 7.97
N ALA A 170 1.04 3.84 7.32
CA ALA A 170 1.06 3.74 5.87
C ALA A 170 1.05 5.15 5.26
N VAL A 171 1.87 5.37 4.27
CA VAL A 171 1.95 6.68 3.61
C VAL A 171 0.66 6.98 2.87
N SER A 172 0.20 6.09 2.05
CA SER A 172 -1.16 6.00 1.50
C SER A 172 -1.33 4.63 0.89
N SER A 173 -2.26 3.86 1.38
CA SER A 173 -2.43 2.49 0.95
C SER A 173 -3.90 2.10 0.93
N LYS A 174 -4.33 1.38 -0.09
CA LYS A 174 -5.66 0.75 -0.13
C LYS A 174 -5.87 -0.25 1.00
N TRP A 175 -4.80 -0.76 1.60
CA TRP A 175 -4.85 -1.69 2.73
C TRP A 175 -5.07 -1.01 4.07
N ASN A 176 -4.95 0.32 4.13
CA ASN A 176 -5.28 1.12 5.31
C ASN A 176 -6.77 1.16 5.64
N LEU A 177 -7.58 0.54 4.81
CA LEU A 177 -9.03 0.57 4.90
C LEU A 177 -9.60 -0.16 6.12
N ALA A 178 -8.80 -0.98 6.78
CA ALA A 178 -9.26 -1.72 7.94
C ALA A 178 -9.68 -0.81 9.10
N TYR A 179 -9.10 0.39 9.18
CA TYR A 179 -9.35 1.32 10.29
C TYR A 179 -9.13 2.76 9.84
N ASP A 180 -10.16 3.37 9.29
CA ASP A 180 -10.13 4.76 8.86
C ASP A 180 -9.82 5.69 10.04
N SER A 181 -9.07 6.75 9.76
CA SER A 181 -8.71 7.81 10.68
C SER A 181 -9.91 8.53 11.33
N THR A 182 -11.10 8.39 10.77
CA THR A 182 -12.34 8.97 11.32
C THR A 182 -12.85 8.27 12.57
N GLN A 183 -12.33 7.09 12.91
CA GLN A 183 -12.78 6.32 14.08
C GLN A 183 -12.08 6.68 15.38
N VAL A 184 -11.37 7.80 15.43
CA VAL A 184 -10.69 8.23 16.65
C VAL A 184 -11.51 9.25 17.40
N ASP A 185 -12.02 8.85 18.55
CA ASP A 185 -12.58 9.79 19.51
C ASP A 185 -11.50 10.78 19.99
N ASN A 186 -11.90 12.04 20.19
CA ASN A 186 -11.09 13.10 20.79
C ASN A 186 -9.89 13.61 19.98
N GLY A 187 -9.95 13.62 18.64
CA GLY A 187 -8.99 14.36 17.81
C GLY A 187 -7.63 13.70 17.60
N GLY A 188 -7.47 12.42 17.98
CA GLY A 188 -6.27 11.65 17.70
C GLY A 188 -6.46 10.81 16.43
N HIS A 189 -5.53 10.82 15.48
CA HIS A 189 -5.53 9.94 14.33
C HIS A 189 -4.94 8.58 14.69
N LEU A 190 -5.52 7.46 14.20
CA LEU A 190 -4.99 6.09 14.39
C LEU A 190 -3.52 5.94 13.98
N TRP A 191 -3.06 6.76 13.07
CA TRP A 191 -1.66 6.84 12.62
C TRP A 191 -0.65 7.02 13.75
N PHE A 192 -1.06 7.65 14.84
CA PHE A 192 -0.19 7.93 15.98
C PHE A 192 -0.20 6.84 17.05
N HIS A 193 -1.05 5.83 16.92
CA HIS A 193 -1.24 4.85 17.99
C HIS A 193 -0.88 3.43 17.60
N GLY A 194 -0.58 3.18 16.34
CA GLY A 194 -0.43 1.83 15.82
C GLY A 194 -1.70 1.02 15.99
N TYR A 195 -1.85 -0.05 15.25
CA TYR A 195 -2.99 -0.94 15.39
C TYR A 195 -2.71 -2.35 14.87
N LYS A 196 -3.55 -3.29 15.27
CA LYS A 196 -3.58 -4.65 14.75
C LYS A 196 -5.00 -5.13 14.61
N GLY A 197 -5.26 -5.99 13.64
CA GLY A 197 -6.59 -6.53 13.40
C GLY A 197 -6.68 -7.27 12.09
N TRP A 198 -7.87 -7.74 11.78
CA TRP A 198 -8.17 -8.50 10.57
C TRP A 198 -8.92 -7.65 9.55
N LEU A 199 -8.65 -7.89 8.28
CA LEU A 199 -9.42 -7.42 7.14
C LEU A 199 -9.88 -8.64 6.34
N GLY A 200 -11.19 -8.79 6.19
CA GLY A 200 -11.80 -9.66 5.20
C GLY A 200 -12.14 -8.88 3.95
N THR A 201 -11.88 -9.47 2.78
CA THR A 201 -12.26 -8.90 1.48
C THR A 201 -13.01 -9.96 0.70
N VAL A 202 -14.09 -9.55 0.03
CA VAL A 202 -14.82 -10.37 -0.96
C VAL A 202 -14.92 -9.52 -2.22
N ASP A 203 -14.40 -10.05 -3.32
CA ASP A 203 -14.53 -9.47 -4.65
C ASP A 203 -15.43 -10.34 -5.52
N TYR A 204 -16.35 -9.73 -6.27
CA TYR A 204 -17.26 -10.42 -7.18
C TYR A 204 -17.52 -9.59 -8.45
N VAL A 205 -17.48 -10.21 -9.61
CA VAL A 205 -17.78 -9.54 -10.89
C VAL A 205 -19.28 -9.68 -11.21
N LEU A 206 -19.99 -8.57 -11.08
CA LEU A 206 -21.45 -8.49 -11.33
C LEU A 206 -21.77 -8.61 -12.82
N GLN A 207 -20.95 -7.97 -13.65
CA GLN A 207 -21.02 -7.96 -15.10
C GLN A 207 -19.60 -7.75 -15.63
N ASP A 208 -19.32 -8.14 -16.86
CA ASP A 208 -18.02 -7.89 -17.50
C ASP A 208 -17.61 -6.44 -17.29
N ASN A 209 -16.42 -6.23 -16.77
CA ASN A 209 -15.84 -4.94 -16.39
C ASN A 209 -16.55 -4.19 -15.23
N LEU A 210 -17.49 -4.81 -14.53
CA LEU A 210 -18.14 -4.24 -13.33
C LEU A 210 -17.96 -5.18 -12.14
N GLY A 211 -17.12 -4.78 -11.22
CA GLY A 211 -16.81 -5.50 -10.00
C GLY A 211 -17.40 -4.86 -8.75
N LEU A 212 -17.74 -5.71 -7.78
CA LEU A 212 -18.14 -5.34 -6.43
C LEU A 212 -17.05 -5.83 -5.47
N SER A 213 -16.56 -4.94 -4.61
CA SER A 213 -15.62 -5.27 -3.53
C SER A 213 -16.26 -4.93 -2.19
N VAL A 214 -16.25 -5.88 -1.26
CA VAL A 214 -16.73 -5.72 0.11
C VAL A 214 -15.58 -5.95 1.08
N TYR A 215 -15.35 -4.99 1.95
CA TYR A 215 -14.30 -5.02 2.97
C TYR A 215 -14.92 -5.03 4.36
N ALA A 216 -14.37 -5.85 5.26
CA ALA A 216 -14.78 -5.93 6.65
C ALA A 216 -13.54 -5.97 7.56
N GLY A 217 -13.29 -4.88 8.28
CA GLY A 217 -12.29 -4.81 9.34
C GLY A 217 -12.88 -5.25 10.67
N PHE A 218 -12.24 -6.17 11.38
CA PHE A 218 -12.77 -6.73 12.63
C PHE A 218 -11.66 -7.12 13.62
N LYS A 219 -12.03 -7.24 14.89
CA LYS A 219 -11.11 -7.53 16.00
C LYS A 219 -9.93 -6.56 16.07
N GLY A 220 -10.15 -5.32 15.67
CA GLY A 220 -9.17 -4.27 15.72
C GLY A 220 -8.82 -3.87 17.15
N LYS A 221 -7.55 -3.61 17.40
CA LYS A 221 -7.04 -3.09 18.68
C LYS A 221 -5.94 -2.08 18.41
N THR A 222 -5.92 -1.01 19.16
CA THR A 222 -4.76 -0.12 19.21
C THR A 222 -3.56 -0.82 19.82
N LYS A 223 -2.36 -0.38 19.48
CA LYS A 223 -1.07 -0.83 20.04
C LYS A 223 -0.41 0.32 20.80
N PRO A 224 -0.91 0.71 21.96
CA PRO A 224 -0.28 1.79 22.70
C PRO A 224 0.95 1.25 23.42
N GLU A 225 2.11 1.41 22.88
CA GLU A 225 3.36 1.20 23.61
C GLU A 225 3.77 2.48 24.36
N LEU A 226 3.30 3.63 23.89
CA LEU A 226 3.52 4.93 24.49
C LEU A 226 2.24 5.61 25.01
N ALA A 227 1.06 5.13 24.68
CA ALA A 227 -0.20 5.70 25.15
C ALA A 227 -0.78 4.90 26.32
N SER A 228 -1.33 5.59 27.28
CA SER A 228 -1.83 5.03 28.54
C SER A 228 -3.10 4.17 28.44
N TYR A 229 -3.63 3.90 27.26
CA TYR A 229 -4.87 3.13 27.10
C TYR A 229 -4.91 2.22 25.87
N LYS A 230 -5.36 0.99 26.07
CA LYS A 230 -5.66 0.03 25.03
C LYS A 230 -7.12 0.16 24.64
N ARG A 231 -7.44 0.34 23.35
CA ARG A 231 -8.80 0.36 22.86
C ARG A 231 -9.07 -0.79 21.90
N SER A 232 -10.28 -1.34 21.98
CA SER A 232 -10.87 -2.12 20.88
C SER A 232 -11.40 -1.12 19.86
N LEU A 233 -11.11 -1.36 18.59
CA LEU A 233 -11.62 -0.57 17.47
C LEU A 233 -12.98 -1.13 17.05
N ALA A 234 -13.88 -0.25 16.62
CA ALA A 234 -15.15 -0.67 16.03
C ALA A 234 -14.90 -1.46 14.73
N ASN A 235 -15.82 -2.33 14.38
CA ASN A 235 -15.78 -2.98 13.08
C ASN A 235 -15.96 -1.93 11.97
N TYR A 236 -15.26 -2.13 10.88
CA TYR A 236 -15.30 -1.27 9.70
C TYR A 236 -15.87 -2.05 8.53
N TYR A 237 -16.74 -1.41 7.77
CA TYR A 237 -17.31 -1.98 6.56
C TYR A 237 -17.22 -0.97 5.43
N ARG A 238 -16.81 -1.44 4.25
CA ARG A 238 -16.76 -0.64 3.03
C ARG A 238 -17.25 -1.47 1.85
N VAL A 239 -17.98 -0.84 0.96
CA VAL A 239 -18.43 -1.42 -0.31
C VAL A 239 -17.97 -0.52 -1.44
N GLU A 240 -17.43 -1.09 -2.49
CA GLU A 240 -16.98 -0.38 -3.69
C GLU A 240 -17.54 -1.04 -4.94
N LEU A 241 -17.95 -0.21 -5.90
CA LEU A 241 -18.21 -0.62 -7.26
C LEU A 241 -17.06 -0.13 -8.13
N ASN A 242 -16.43 -1.05 -8.85
CA ASN A 242 -15.29 -0.78 -9.73
C ASN A 242 -15.71 -1.03 -11.17
N TYR A 243 -15.60 -0.03 -12.03
CA TYR A 243 -15.86 -0.16 -13.45
C TYR A 243 -14.59 0.10 -14.25
N GLN A 244 -14.30 -0.78 -15.21
CA GLN A 244 -13.14 -0.68 -16.09
C GLN A 244 -13.60 -0.41 -17.52
N PHE A 245 -13.08 0.63 -18.16
CA PHE A 245 -13.35 1.01 -19.55
C PHE A 245 -12.42 0.26 -20.50
#